data_c088507052338bfa4e928bf6f7a04af9
#
_entry.id   c088507052338bfa4e928bf6f7a04af9
#
_cell.length_a   1.000
_cell.length_b   1.000
_cell.length_c   1.000
_cell.angle_alpha   90.00
_cell.angle_beta   90.00
_cell.angle_gamma   90.00
#
_symmetry.space_group_name_H-M   'P 1'
#
loop_
_entity.id
_entity.type
_entity.pdbx_description
1 polymer ?
#
loop_
_entity_poly.entity_id
_entity_poly.type
_entity_poly.pdbx_seq_one_letter_code
_entity_poly.pdbx_strand_id
1 'polypeptide(L)'
;MTNRVRIPFYPPEWRGTPVKLGILWTLTKGKREAVCVLWNHPVGAEMRLDVDGDLMQSKASRATFGELLDAAAEWRRAFEEKGWS
;
A
#
# COMPACT_ATOMS: atom_id res chain seq x y z
N MET A 1 14.45 7.43 16.94
CA MET A 1 14.33 7.02 16.61
C MET A 1 13.78 5.97 16.56
N THR A 2 13.32 5.72 16.79
CA THR A 2 12.81 4.73 17.04
C THR A 2 11.80 4.39 16.13
N ASN A 3 11.11 5.20 15.67
CA ASN A 3 10.18 4.78 14.88
C ASN A 3 10.62 4.19 13.71
N ARG A 4 11.78 4.28 13.42
CA ARG A 4 12.24 3.64 12.42
C ARG A 4 12.08 2.27 12.45
N VAL A 5 11.77 1.72 13.47
CA VAL A 5 11.58 0.36 13.58
C VAL A 5 10.51 -0.12 12.66
N ARG A 6 9.60 0.72 12.33
CA ARG A 6 8.56 0.31 11.53
C ARG A 6 8.87 0.12 10.12
N ILE A 7 9.97 0.58 9.62
CA ILE A 7 10.34 0.41 8.27
C ILE A 7 11.72 -0.11 8.19
N PRO A 8 11.98 -1.22 8.78
CA PRO A 8 13.33 -1.74 8.83
C PRO A 8 13.76 -2.35 7.52
N PHE A 9 12.87 -2.61 6.63
CA PHE A 9 13.26 -3.25 5.41
C PHE A 9 13.61 -2.33 4.29
N TYR A 10 13.49 -1.04 4.47
CA TYR A 10 13.81 -0.12 3.39
C TYR A 10 15.32 -0.04 3.23
N PRO A 11 15.85 -0.30 2.05
CA PRO A 11 17.28 -0.12 1.83
C PRO A 11 17.61 1.36 1.94
N PRO A 12 18.89 1.70 2.09
CA PRO A 12 19.28 3.10 2.26
C PRO A 12 18.74 4.05 1.20
N GLU A 13 18.64 3.59 -0.03
CA GLU A 13 18.15 4.46 -1.09
C GLU A 13 16.66 4.74 -0.96
N TRP A 14 15.96 4.05 -0.07
CA TRP A 14 14.54 4.31 0.15
C TRP A 14 14.29 5.23 1.33
N ARG A 15 15.35 5.81 1.88
CA ARG A 15 15.19 6.66 3.04
C ARG A 15 14.64 8.02 2.74
N GLY A 16 14.58 8.42 1.50
CA GLY A 16 13.98 9.70 1.16
C GLY A 16 12.52 9.73 1.57
N THR A 17 11.94 10.90 1.56
CA THR A 17 10.56 11.06 1.92
C THR A 17 9.68 10.47 0.83
N PRO A 18 8.83 9.50 1.16
CA PRO A 18 7.92 8.96 0.16
C PRO A 18 6.83 9.97 -0.16
N VAL A 19 6.39 9.96 -1.40
CA VAL A 19 5.36 10.88 -1.86
C VAL A 19 4.13 10.07 -2.23
N LYS A 20 2.99 10.44 -1.67
CA LYS A 20 1.74 9.77 -1.97
C LYS A 20 1.33 10.13 -3.38
N LEU A 21 1.17 9.13 -4.24
CA LEU A 21 0.75 9.35 -5.62
C LEU A 21 -0.75 9.33 -5.76
N GLY A 22 -1.44 8.48 -5.02
CA GLY A 22 -2.89 8.49 -5.10
C GLY A 22 -3.51 7.22 -4.53
N ILE A 23 -4.83 7.24 -4.43
CA ILE A 23 -5.60 6.11 -3.96
C ILE A 23 -5.97 5.27 -5.16
N LEU A 24 -5.65 3.97 -5.10
CA LEU A 24 -6.00 3.05 -6.18
C LEU A 24 -7.43 2.56 -6.05
N TRP A 25 -7.88 2.29 -4.83
CA TRP A 25 -9.27 1.94 -4.58
C TRP A 25 -9.60 2.08 -3.10
N THR A 26 -10.88 2.22 -2.83
CA THR A 26 -11.43 2.25 -1.48
C THR A 26 -12.63 1.31 -1.45
N LEU A 27 -12.69 0.45 -0.46
CA LEU A 27 -13.84 -0.43 -0.27
C LEU A 27 -14.34 -0.29 1.16
N THR A 28 -15.61 -0.54 1.37
CA THR A 28 -16.20 -0.47 2.70
C THR A 28 -16.97 -1.74 3.00
N LYS A 29 -17.14 -2.01 4.28
CA LYS A 29 -17.98 -3.11 4.73
C LYS A 29 -18.56 -2.67 6.07
N GLY A 30 -19.85 -2.34 6.07
CA GLY A 30 -20.47 -1.75 7.24
C GLY A 30 -19.82 -0.41 7.54
N LYS A 31 -19.26 -0.26 8.74
CA LYS A 31 -18.59 0.96 9.12
C LYS A 31 -17.07 0.87 8.93
N ARG A 32 -16.61 -0.19 8.29
CA ARG A 32 -15.19 -0.37 8.09
C ARG A 32 -14.76 0.12 6.72
N GLU A 33 -13.51 0.52 6.60
CA GLU A 33 -12.99 1.04 5.36
C GLU A 33 -11.61 0.46 5.06
N ALA A 34 -11.39 0.05 3.82
CA ALA A 34 -10.09 -0.42 3.35
C ALA A 34 -9.66 0.49 2.21
N VAL A 35 -8.42 0.96 2.25
CA VAL A 35 -7.89 1.89 1.26
C VAL A 35 -6.55 1.39 0.77
N CYS A 36 -6.39 1.34 -0.55
CA CYS A 36 -5.13 0.95 -1.16
C CYS A 36 -4.51 2.19 -1.79
N VAL A 37 -3.31 2.54 -1.36
CA VAL A 37 -2.66 3.78 -1.74
C VAL A 37 -1.30 3.49 -2.37
N LEU A 38 -0.99 4.21 -3.44
CA LEU A 38 0.29 4.09 -4.13
C LEU A 38 1.20 5.22 -3.69
N TRP A 39 2.42 4.87 -3.32
CA TRP A 39 3.44 5.81 -2.88
C TRP A 39 4.66 5.71 -3.76
N ASN A 40 5.34 6.82 -3.95
CA ASN A 40 6.57 6.86 -4.71
C ASN A 40 7.75 7.05 -3.76
N HIS A 41 8.80 6.26 -3.96
CA HIS A 41 10.05 6.39 -3.22
C HIS A 41 11.15 6.76 -4.22
N PRO A 42 12.32 7.19 -3.75
CA PRO A 42 13.39 7.62 -4.66
C PRO A 42 13.80 6.59 -5.69
N VAL A 43 13.72 5.31 -5.36
CA VAL A 43 14.16 4.27 -6.27
C VAL A 43 13.08 3.30 -6.67
N GLY A 44 11.84 3.60 -6.37
CA GLY A 44 10.78 2.66 -6.73
C GLY A 44 9.44 3.12 -6.20
N ALA A 45 8.54 2.19 -6.04
CA ALA A 45 7.19 2.49 -5.59
C ALA A 45 6.75 1.51 -4.52
N GLU A 46 5.79 1.91 -3.73
CA GLU A 46 5.25 1.08 -2.68
C GLU A 46 3.74 1.22 -2.69
N MET A 47 3.05 0.10 -2.49
CA MET A 47 1.61 0.10 -2.36
C MET A 47 1.28 -0.30 -0.93
N ARG A 48 0.39 0.45 -0.30
CA ARG A 48 -0.01 0.19 1.09
C ARG A 48 -1.50 -0.04 1.15
N LEU A 49 -1.88 -1.03 1.94
CA LEU A 49 -3.27 -1.33 2.20
C LEU A 49 -3.55 -1.02 3.66
N ASP A 50 -4.40 -0.04 3.91
CA ASP A 50 -4.80 0.34 5.25
C ASP A 50 -6.23 -0.10 5.47
N VAL A 51 -6.52 -0.64 6.65
CA VAL A 51 -7.88 -0.99 7.04
C VAL A 51 -8.17 -0.23 8.32
N ASP A 52 -9.21 0.61 8.27
CA ASP A 52 -9.60 1.45 9.39
C ASP A 52 -8.43 2.30 9.90
N GLY A 53 -7.59 2.75 8.97
CA GLY A 53 -6.46 3.61 9.31
C GLY A 53 -5.19 2.89 9.68
N ASP A 54 -5.22 1.57 9.84
CA ASP A 54 -4.03 0.81 10.22
C ASP A 54 -3.44 0.10 9.01
N LEU A 55 -2.12 0.18 8.89
CA LEU A 55 -1.44 -0.50 7.80
C LEU A 55 -1.53 -2.00 7.96
N MET A 56 -2.14 -2.68 7.01
CA MET A 56 -2.31 -4.12 7.04
C MET A 56 -1.29 -4.85 6.19
N GLN A 57 -0.91 -4.24 5.07
CA GLN A 57 -0.06 -4.92 4.11
C GLN A 57 0.61 -3.91 3.21
N SER A 58 1.82 -4.19 2.77
CA SER A 58 2.48 -3.35 1.80
C SER A 58 3.27 -4.20 0.82
N LYS A 59 3.53 -3.65 -0.35
CA LYS A 59 4.34 -4.32 -1.36
C LYS A 59 5.13 -3.24 -2.08
N ALA A 60 6.43 -3.45 -2.21
CA ALA A 60 7.30 -2.50 -2.87
C ALA A 60 7.90 -3.13 -4.11
N SER A 61 8.17 -2.32 -5.12
CA SER A 61 8.80 -2.78 -6.35
C SER A 61 9.70 -1.70 -6.90
N ARG A 62 10.87 -2.10 -7.41
CA ARG A 62 11.77 -1.19 -8.07
C ARG A 62 11.59 -1.25 -9.57
N ALA A 63 10.90 -2.25 -10.06
CA ALA A 63 10.87 -2.50 -11.49
C ALA A 63 9.77 -1.74 -12.20
N THR A 64 8.56 -1.88 -11.77
CA THR A 64 7.47 -1.36 -12.54
C THR A 64 6.22 -1.21 -11.70
N PHE A 65 5.40 -0.23 -12.04
CA PHE A 65 4.12 -0.06 -11.38
C PHE A 65 3.16 -1.18 -11.74
N GLY A 66 3.33 -1.80 -12.91
CA GLY A 66 2.42 -2.86 -13.34
C GLY A 66 2.29 -3.97 -12.32
N GLU A 67 3.40 -4.36 -11.73
CA GLU A 67 3.41 -5.40 -10.72
C GLU A 67 2.58 -5.00 -9.50
N LEU A 68 2.68 -3.74 -9.10
CA LEU A 68 1.92 -3.25 -7.96
C LEU A 68 0.44 -3.13 -8.30
N LEU A 69 0.12 -2.68 -9.51
CA LEU A 69 -1.28 -2.55 -9.91
C LEU A 69 -1.96 -3.91 -9.99
N ASP A 70 -1.24 -4.94 -10.43
CA ASP A 70 -1.77 -6.29 -10.47
C ASP A 70 -2.05 -6.79 -9.05
N ALA A 71 -1.14 -6.54 -8.13
CA ALA A 71 -1.33 -6.94 -6.74
C ALA A 71 -2.51 -6.17 -6.12
N ALA A 72 -2.66 -4.89 -6.46
CA ALA A 72 -3.78 -4.10 -5.96
C ALA A 72 -5.12 -4.69 -6.42
N ALA A 73 -5.18 -5.14 -7.66
CA ALA A 73 -6.39 -5.74 -8.19
C ALA A 73 -6.69 -7.07 -7.50
N GLU A 74 -5.66 -7.85 -7.18
CA GLU A 74 -5.85 -9.10 -6.47
C GLU A 74 -6.33 -8.85 -5.04
N TRP A 75 -5.76 -7.86 -4.37
CA TRP A 75 -6.19 -7.51 -3.02
C TRP A 75 -7.64 -7.04 -3.03
N ARG A 76 -8.00 -6.22 -4.01
CA ARG A 76 -9.38 -5.75 -4.12
C ARG A 76 -10.34 -6.91 -4.29
N ARG A 77 -9.99 -7.85 -5.16
CA ARG A 77 -10.85 -9.00 -5.41
C ARG A 77 -11.04 -9.84 -4.16
N ALA A 78 -9.97 -10.03 -3.39
CA ALA A 78 -10.05 -10.79 -2.16
C ALA A 78 -10.98 -10.12 -1.14
N PHE A 79 -10.96 -8.80 -1.07
CA PHE A 79 -11.86 -8.08 -0.18
C PHE A 79 -13.30 -8.17 -0.68
N GLU A 80 -13.50 -8.04 -1.98
CA GLU A 80 -14.85 -8.14 -2.55
C GLU A 80 -15.45 -9.51 -2.28
N GLU A 81 -14.65 -10.57 -2.33
CA GLU A 81 -15.13 -11.92 -2.04
C GLU A 81 -15.56 -12.06 -0.59
N LYS A 82 -15.08 -11.20 0.29
CA LYS A 82 -15.46 -11.23 1.70
C LYS A 82 -16.58 -10.24 2.01
N GLY A 83 -17.18 -9.67 0.99
CA GLY A 83 -18.34 -8.81 1.18
C GLY A 83 -18.04 -7.32 1.22
N TRP A 84 -16.82 -6.92 0.94
CA TRP A 84 -16.49 -5.49 0.86
C TRP A 84 -16.90 -4.94 -0.51
N SER A 85 -17.30 -3.70 -0.55
CA SER A 85 -17.71 -3.09 -1.81
C SER A 85 -17.41 -1.59 -1.91
#